data_b923093cafc0f95a0ff7537f42215b09
#
_entry.id   b923093cafc0f95a0ff7537f42215b09
#
_cell.length_a   1.000
_cell.length_b   1.000
_cell.length_c   1.000
_cell.angle_alpha   90.00
_cell.angle_beta   90.00
_cell.angle_gamma   90.00
#
_symmetry.space_group_name_H-M   'P 1'
#
loop_
_entity.id
_entity.type
_entity.pdbx_description
1 polymer ?
#
loop_
_entity_poly.entity_id
_entity_poly.type
_entity_poly.pdbx_seq_one_letter_code
_entity_poly.pdbx_strand_id
1 'polypeptide(L)'
;MNYRNAQDIFPENLLKQIQRYVSGETIYIPAKNEKKAWGESSGYRAYLAKRNQSMKKDFADGLTIEQLAEKYYLSFDSVKHIVYTKQERTMLQFSKTLSSAMTYAKENKIDEWIHTYLHDAEKSNIPFSDGLKLFERYYIGPMKMPLDLFERNTGPEEGMKYKIDKDWWPIHVAALEDSIKKDPDMPPLIAHYVEHGFEMNDGNTRLQAYKNLGVKEAYFIIWITEQKEYEEFISRYGNYAEGAPVIRR
;
A
#
# COMPACT_ATOMS: atom_id res chain seq x y z
N MET A 1 -39.20 8.41 1.76
CA MET A 1 -38.22 8.25 0.65
C MET A 1 -38.86 8.87 -0.58
N ASN A 2 -38.18 9.82 -1.24
CA ASN A 2 -38.66 10.39 -2.50
C ASN A 2 -38.18 9.50 -3.64
N TYR A 3 -39.11 8.73 -4.22
CA TYR A 3 -38.85 8.01 -5.45
C TYR A 3 -39.01 8.93 -6.66
N ARG A 4 -38.09 8.82 -7.61
CA ARG A 4 -38.18 9.51 -8.90
C ARG A 4 -38.35 8.47 -9.99
N ASN A 5 -39.20 8.75 -10.98
CA ASN A 5 -39.39 7.83 -12.09
C ASN A 5 -38.13 7.79 -12.97
N ALA A 6 -37.68 6.62 -13.37
CA ALA A 6 -36.53 6.44 -14.25
C ALA A 6 -36.70 7.14 -15.60
N GLN A 7 -37.93 7.29 -16.10
CA GLN A 7 -38.27 8.02 -17.31
C GLN A 7 -37.97 9.51 -17.21
N ASP A 8 -37.98 10.08 -15.98
CA ASP A 8 -37.70 11.51 -15.74
C ASP A 8 -36.21 11.77 -15.54
N ILE A 9 -35.40 10.71 -15.42
CA ILE A 9 -33.98 10.81 -15.05
C ILE A 9 -33.08 10.39 -16.21
N PHE A 10 -33.45 9.33 -16.93
CA PHE A 10 -32.61 8.73 -17.97
C PHE A 10 -33.09 9.04 -19.38
N PRO A 11 -32.17 9.23 -20.34
CA PRO A 11 -32.53 9.26 -21.76
C PRO A 11 -33.19 7.96 -22.21
N GLU A 12 -34.13 8.05 -23.15
CA GLU A 12 -34.95 6.90 -23.61
C GLU A 12 -34.11 5.71 -24.09
N ASN A 13 -33.00 5.97 -24.77
CA ASN A 13 -32.09 4.94 -25.25
C ASN A 13 -31.41 4.16 -24.08
N LEU A 14 -31.04 4.86 -23.03
CA LEU A 14 -30.45 4.23 -21.84
C LEU A 14 -31.53 3.47 -21.04
N LEU A 15 -32.73 4.03 -20.93
CA LEU A 15 -33.84 3.39 -20.25
C LEU A 15 -34.19 2.06 -20.93
N LYS A 16 -34.26 2.00 -22.26
CA LYS A 16 -34.48 0.75 -23.01
C LYS A 16 -33.38 -0.30 -22.80
N GLN A 17 -32.14 0.15 -22.59
CA GLN A 17 -31.04 -0.77 -22.25
C GLN A 17 -31.19 -1.33 -20.83
N ILE A 18 -31.50 -0.49 -19.85
CA ILE A 18 -31.75 -0.92 -18.46
C ILE A 18 -32.91 -1.90 -18.39
N GLN A 19 -34.02 -1.64 -19.12
CA GLN A 19 -35.20 -2.50 -19.16
C GLN A 19 -34.98 -3.92 -19.71
N ARG A 20 -33.83 -4.16 -20.40
CA ARG A 20 -33.43 -5.52 -20.80
C ARG A 20 -32.87 -6.35 -19.65
N TYR A 21 -32.46 -5.72 -18.56
CA TYR A 21 -31.89 -6.38 -17.38
C TYR A 21 -32.90 -6.40 -16.22
N VAL A 22 -33.68 -5.33 -16.05
CA VAL A 22 -34.64 -5.18 -14.96
C VAL A 22 -35.80 -4.30 -15.42
N SER A 23 -37.04 -4.74 -15.17
CA SER A 23 -38.28 -4.01 -15.54
C SER A 23 -39.34 -4.21 -14.46
N GLY A 24 -39.95 -3.10 -14.02
CA GLY A 24 -41.00 -3.13 -13.02
C GLY A 24 -40.54 -3.31 -11.57
N GLU A 25 -39.26 -3.21 -11.32
CA GLU A 25 -38.65 -3.33 -10.00
C GLU A 25 -37.99 -2.03 -9.54
N THR A 26 -37.78 -1.88 -8.24
CA THR A 26 -37.02 -0.78 -7.66
C THR A 26 -35.53 -1.17 -7.54
N ILE A 27 -34.65 -0.44 -8.20
CA ILE A 27 -33.21 -0.66 -8.10
C ILE A 27 -32.56 0.49 -7.36
N TYR A 28 -31.48 0.19 -6.63
CA TYR A 28 -30.61 1.18 -6.00
C TYR A 28 -29.40 1.43 -6.87
N ILE A 29 -29.22 2.69 -7.27
CA ILE A 29 -28.02 3.13 -7.97
C ILE A 29 -27.12 3.83 -6.94
N PRO A 30 -25.97 3.23 -6.59
CA PRO A 30 -25.07 3.84 -5.62
C PRO A 30 -24.49 5.15 -6.17
N ALA A 31 -24.25 6.13 -5.28
CA ALA A 31 -23.58 7.36 -5.63
C ALA A 31 -22.13 7.04 -6.08
N LYS A 32 -21.67 7.77 -7.10
CA LYS A 32 -20.32 7.61 -7.69
C LYS A 32 -19.17 8.00 -6.74
N ASN A 33 -19.49 8.61 -5.60
CA ASN A 33 -18.52 9.04 -4.61
C ASN A 33 -18.26 7.90 -3.63
N GLU A 34 -16.98 7.55 -3.45
CA GLU A 34 -16.54 6.72 -2.34
C GLU A 34 -17.12 7.26 -1.03
N LYS A 35 -17.66 6.37 -0.19
CA LYS A 35 -18.11 6.73 1.15
C LYS A 35 -16.89 7.22 1.91
N LYS A 36 -16.73 8.55 2.03
CA LYS A 36 -15.72 9.13 2.92
C LYS A 36 -15.96 8.62 4.34
N ALA A 37 -14.90 8.20 5.02
CA ALA A 37 -15.00 7.76 6.40
C ALA A 37 -15.60 8.87 7.27
N TRP A 38 -16.38 8.48 8.29
CA TRP A 38 -17.05 9.44 9.17
C TRP A 38 -16.05 10.44 9.78
N GLY A 39 -16.29 11.75 9.61
CA GLY A 39 -15.41 12.83 10.09
C GLY A 39 -14.29 13.26 9.12
N GLU A 40 -14.16 12.65 7.95
CA GLU A 40 -13.09 12.96 6.98
C GLU A 40 -13.32 14.29 6.24
N SER A 41 -14.59 14.64 5.99
CA SER A 41 -14.95 15.87 5.29
C SER A 41 -14.95 17.13 6.17
N SER A 42 -14.98 16.99 7.50
CA SER A 42 -15.07 18.13 8.43
C SER A 42 -13.71 18.60 8.98
N GLY A 43 -12.61 17.92 8.69
CA GLY A 43 -11.29 18.19 9.28
C GLY A 43 -11.22 17.94 10.81
N TYR A 44 -12.34 17.54 11.44
CA TYR A 44 -12.45 17.38 12.89
C TYR A 44 -11.50 16.30 13.44
N ARG A 45 -11.30 15.21 12.70
CA ARG A 45 -10.33 14.16 13.07
C ARG A 45 -8.90 14.69 13.08
N ALA A 46 -8.51 15.47 12.07
CA ALA A 46 -7.20 16.09 11.99
C ALA A 46 -6.99 17.10 13.15
N TYR A 47 -8.02 17.87 13.47
CA TYR A 47 -8.02 18.77 14.61
C TYR A 47 -7.81 18.00 15.93
N LEU A 48 -8.58 16.92 16.17
CA LEU A 48 -8.43 16.10 17.39
C LEU A 48 -7.04 15.45 17.48
N ALA A 49 -6.51 14.94 16.39
CA ALA A 49 -5.18 14.34 16.35
C ALA A 49 -4.10 15.38 16.71
N LYS A 50 -4.16 16.59 16.14
CA LYS A 50 -3.24 17.69 16.45
C LYS A 50 -3.34 18.13 17.89
N ARG A 51 -4.57 18.28 18.43
CA ARG A 51 -4.81 18.60 19.86
C ARG A 51 -4.19 17.54 20.78
N ASN A 52 -4.46 16.25 20.51
CA ASN A 52 -3.95 15.16 21.32
C ASN A 52 -2.41 15.06 21.28
N GLN A 53 -1.81 15.34 20.13
CA GLN A 53 -0.35 15.40 19.99
C GLN A 53 0.24 16.55 20.82
N SER A 54 -0.37 17.75 20.77
CA SER A 54 0.05 18.89 21.59
C SER A 54 -0.05 18.59 23.08
N MET A 55 -1.12 17.91 23.51
CA MET A 55 -1.32 17.51 24.91
C MET A 55 -0.26 16.50 25.38
N LYS A 56 0.11 15.52 24.54
CA LYS A 56 1.21 14.58 24.85
C LYS A 56 2.54 15.28 24.98
N LYS A 57 2.81 16.28 24.13
CA LYS A 57 4.02 17.10 24.21
C LYS A 57 4.05 17.90 25.52
N ASP A 58 2.97 18.60 25.85
CA ASP A 58 2.87 19.36 27.09
C ASP A 58 3.05 18.48 28.35
N PHE A 59 2.55 17.23 28.29
CA PHE A 59 2.77 16.25 29.37
C PHE A 59 4.24 15.84 29.48
N ALA A 60 4.91 15.60 28.35
CA ALA A 60 6.35 15.30 28.30
C ALA A 60 7.20 16.48 28.77
N ASP A 61 6.73 17.71 28.56
CA ASP A 61 7.36 18.96 29.02
C ASP A 61 7.07 19.25 30.50
N GLY A 62 6.33 18.35 31.19
CA GLY A 62 6.17 18.36 32.67
C GLY A 62 4.85 18.90 33.18
N LEU A 63 3.85 19.20 32.35
CA LEU A 63 2.53 19.61 32.82
C LEU A 63 1.81 18.44 33.53
N THR A 64 1.10 18.71 34.63
CA THR A 64 0.32 17.70 35.33
C THR A 64 -1.00 17.39 34.60
N ILE A 65 -1.63 16.27 34.96
CA ILE A 65 -2.95 15.87 34.44
C ILE A 65 -4.00 16.97 34.73
N GLU A 66 -3.96 17.58 35.91
CA GLU A 66 -4.85 18.67 36.32
C GLU A 66 -4.68 19.88 35.40
N GLN A 67 -3.44 20.32 35.19
CA GLN A 67 -3.12 21.45 34.32
C GLN A 67 -3.52 21.21 32.89
N LEU A 68 -3.35 19.98 32.39
CA LEU A 68 -3.78 19.58 31.05
C LEU A 68 -5.31 19.55 30.93
N ALA A 69 -6.02 19.04 31.95
CA ALA A 69 -7.48 19.02 31.97
C ALA A 69 -8.06 20.43 31.88
N GLU A 70 -7.48 21.38 32.64
CA GLU A 70 -7.85 22.80 32.59
C GLU A 70 -7.50 23.45 31.25
N LYS A 71 -6.27 23.24 30.75
CA LYS A 71 -5.78 23.82 29.48
C LYS A 71 -6.58 23.37 28.25
N TYR A 72 -6.98 22.09 28.22
CA TYR A 72 -7.65 21.48 27.04
C TYR A 72 -9.16 21.30 27.23
N TYR A 73 -9.71 21.74 28.38
CA TYR A 73 -11.13 21.62 28.72
C TYR A 73 -11.66 20.19 28.64
N LEU A 74 -10.91 19.24 29.21
CA LEU A 74 -11.24 17.82 29.21
C LEU A 74 -11.31 17.26 30.61
N SER A 75 -12.05 16.15 30.79
CA SER A 75 -12.03 15.43 32.07
C SER A 75 -10.66 14.81 32.36
N PHE A 76 -10.31 14.63 33.63
CA PHE A 76 -9.08 13.95 34.07
C PHE A 76 -8.91 12.57 33.40
N ASP A 77 -9.99 11.79 33.29
CA ASP A 77 -9.95 10.47 32.65
C ASP A 77 -9.67 10.56 31.16
N SER A 78 -10.25 11.56 30.48
CA SER A 78 -9.95 11.80 29.06
C SER A 78 -8.49 12.18 28.85
N VAL A 79 -7.93 13.05 29.70
CA VAL A 79 -6.52 13.43 29.63
C VAL A 79 -5.62 12.23 29.91
N LYS A 80 -5.88 11.47 31.01
CA LYS A 80 -5.14 10.23 31.29
C LYS A 80 -5.18 9.26 30.12
N HIS A 81 -6.36 9.04 29.54
CA HIS A 81 -6.50 8.18 28.39
C HIS A 81 -5.63 8.66 27.21
N ILE A 82 -5.61 9.97 26.92
CA ILE A 82 -4.81 10.53 25.83
C ILE A 82 -3.31 10.44 26.09
N VAL A 83 -2.83 10.83 27.27
CA VAL A 83 -1.39 10.91 27.56
C VAL A 83 -0.75 9.56 27.87
N TYR A 84 -1.48 8.63 28.50
CA TYR A 84 -1.00 7.29 28.79
C TYR A 84 -1.35 6.25 27.72
N THR A 85 -2.28 6.55 26.80
CA THR A 85 -2.45 5.68 25.63
C THR A 85 -1.14 5.72 24.85
N LYS A 86 -0.45 4.57 24.79
CA LYS A 86 0.69 4.36 23.87
C LYS A 86 0.33 5.02 22.57
N GLN A 87 1.25 5.85 22.06
CA GLN A 87 1.11 6.66 20.84
C GLN A 87 -0.02 6.13 19.95
N GLU A 88 -1.06 6.98 19.70
CA GLU A 88 -2.11 6.59 18.75
C GLU A 88 -1.42 5.82 17.64
N ARG A 89 -1.85 4.56 17.46
CA ARG A 89 -1.47 3.86 16.22
C ARG A 89 -1.73 4.89 15.13
N THR A 90 -0.68 5.47 14.60
CA THR A 90 -0.78 6.31 13.42
C THR A 90 -1.67 5.49 12.52
N MET A 91 -2.89 5.95 12.22
CA MET A 91 -3.75 5.20 11.32
C MET A 91 -2.92 5.11 10.05
N LEU A 92 -2.37 3.93 9.80
CA LEU A 92 -1.49 3.70 8.69
C LEU A 92 -2.28 4.06 7.45
N GLN A 93 -2.00 5.24 6.89
CA GLN A 93 -2.65 5.67 5.68
C GLN A 93 -1.91 5.00 4.53
N PHE A 94 -2.59 4.07 3.88
CA PHE A 94 -2.04 3.40 2.72
C PHE A 94 -1.89 4.40 1.55
N SER A 95 -0.73 4.34 0.91
CA SER A 95 -0.50 4.89 -0.42
C SER A 95 0.47 3.98 -1.18
N LYS A 96 0.46 4.07 -2.51
CA LYS A 96 1.34 3.28 -3.40
C LYS A 96 2.73 3.93 -3.47
N THR A 97 3.39 4.10 -2.33
CA THR A 97 4.67 4.79 -2.22
C THR A 97 5.63 4.01 -1.33
N LEU A 98 6.93 4.25 -1.51
CA LEU A 98 7.97 3.72 -0.64
C LEU A 98 7.79 4.22 0.81
N SER A 99 7.49 5.50 0.99
CA SER A 99 7.28 6.10 2.32
C SER A 99 6.15 5.41 3.09
N SER A 100 5.04 5.07 2.42
CA SER A 100 3.96 4.30 3.02
C SER A 100 4.42 2.89 3.38
N ALA A 101 5.09 2.17 2.47
CA ALA A 101 5.61 0.83 2.73
C ALA A 101 6.58 0.81 3.92
N MET A 102 7.50 1.80 4.01
CA MET A 102 8.41 1.98 5.14
C MET A 102 7.68 2.21 6.46
N THR A 103 6.58 2.96 6.43
CA THR A 103 5.78 3.24 7.64
C THR A 103 5.10 1.96 8.13
N TYR A 104 4.50 1.17 7.23
CA TYR A 104 3.93 -0.13 7.57
C TYR A 104 4.98 -1.12 8.08
N ALA A 105 6.16 -1.15 7.47
CA ALA A 105 7.25 -2.01 7.89
C ALA A 105 7.72 -1.70 9.32
N LYS A 106 7.86 -0.43 9.70
CA LYS A 106 8.19 0.00 11.08
C LYS A 106 7.17 -0.46 12.12
N GLU A 107 5.92 -0.61 11.73
CA GLU A 107 4.83 -1.10 12.57
C GLU A 107 4.68 -2.64 12.51
N ASN A 108 5.62 -3.36 11.88
CA ASN A 108 5.58 -4.82 11.64
C ASN A 108 4.32 -5.26 10.87
N LYS A 109 3.90 -4.48 9.85
CA LYS A 109 2.68 -4.66 9.06
C LYS A 109 2.93 -4.59 7.56
N ILE A 110 4.14 -4.90 7.13
CA ILE A 110 4.48 -4.84 5.71
C ILE A 110 3.67 -5.82 4.87
N ASP A 111 3.24 -6.93 5.44
CA ASP A 111 2.30 -7.88 4.85
C ASP A 111 0.94 -7.22 4.56
N GLU A 112 0.38 -6.45 5.50
CA GLU A 112 -0.87 -5.69 5.30
C GLU A 112 -0.71 -4.69 4.14
N TRP A 113 0.44 -4.01 4.04
CA TRP A 113 0.73 -3.09 2.94
C TRP A 113 0.78 -3.83 1.59
N ILE A 114 1.49 -4.96 1.51
CA ILE A 114 1.60 -5.78 0.29
C ILE A 114 0.22 -6.21 -0.19
N HIS A 115 -0.61 -6.77 0.70
CA HIS A 115 -1.95 -7.20 0.34
C HIS A 115 -2.82 -6.04 -0.15
N THR A 116 -2.79 -4.88 0.53
CA THR A 116 -3.52 -3.69 0.10
C THR A 116 -3.05 -3.20 -1.26
N TYR A 117 -1.73 -3.17 -1.48
CA TYR A 117 -1.11 -2.78 -2.75
C TYR A 117 -1.51 -3.71 -3.91
N LEU A 118 -1.51 -5.02 -3.68
CA LEU A 118 -1.87 -6.03 -4.69
C LEU A 118 -3.37 -6.08 -4.98
N HIS A 119 -4.22 -5.57 -4.10
CA HIS A 119 -5.68 -5.46 -4.29
C HIS A 119 -6.11 -4.14 -4.93
N ASP A 120 -5.20 -3.21 -5.18
CA ASP A 120 -5.56 -1.92 -5.76
C ASP A 120 -6.16 -2.08 -7.17
N ALA A 121 -7.30 -1.42 -7.37
CA ALA A 121 -8.20 -1.63 -8.51
C ALA A 121 -7.56 -1.39 -9.90
N GLU A 122 -6.53 -0.54 -9.99
CA GLU A 122 -5.93 -0.19 -11.28
C GLU A 122 -4.99 -1.28 -11.83
N LYS A 123 -4.35 -2.06 -10.95
CA LYS A 123 -3.37 -3.10 -11.32
C LYS A 123 -3.42 -4.25 -10.31
N SER A 124 -4.62 -4.77 -10.03
CA SER A 124 -4.79 -5.81 -9.03
C SER A 124 -4.10 -7.11 -9.42
N ASN A 125 -3.35 -7.69 -8.48
CA ASN A 125 -2.81 -9.04 -8.57
C ASN A 125 -3.33 -9.87 -7.39
N ILE A 126 -4.65 -10.04 -7.36
CA ILE A 126 -5.35 -10.80 -6.32
C ILE A 126 -4.83 -12.24 -6.19
N PRO A 127 -4.61 -12.98 -7.31
CA PRO A 127 -4.09 -14.34 -7.21
C PRO A 127 -2.72 -14.42 -6.49
N PHE A 128 -1.84 -13.45 -6.71
CA PHE A 128 -0.57 -13.39 -5.98
C PHE A 128 -0.78 -13.07 -4.50
N SER A 129 -1.63 -12.09 -4.18
CA SER A 129 -1.99 -11.78 -2.80
C SER A 129 -2.58 -12.99 -2.06
N ASP A 130 -3.47 -13.75 -2.70
CA ASP A 130 -4.07 -14.94 -2.09
C ASP A 130 -3.05 -16.08 -1.95
N GLY A 131 -2.15 -16.24 -2.92
CA GLY A 131 -1.05 -17.19 -2.85
C GLY A 131 -0.10 -16.91 -1.68
N LEU A 132 0.14 -15.64 -1.36
CA LEU A 132 0.97 -15.26 -0.20
C LEU A 132 0.34 -15.68 1.14
N LYS A 133 -0.98 -15.80 1.24
CA LYS A 133 -1.70 -16.18 2.47
C LYS A 133 -1.75 -17.69 2.74
N LEU A 134 -1.35 -18.52 1.77
CA LEU A 134 -1.47 -19.98 1.90
C LEU A 134 -0.51 -20.59 2.92
N PHE A 135 0.63 -19.94 3.18
CA PHE A 135 1.67 -20.42 4.08
C PHE A 135 2.24 -19.28 4.89
N GLU A 136 2.82 -19.57 6.05
CA GLU A 136 3.65 -18.59 6.76
C GLU A 136 4.87 -18.21 5.91
N ARG A 137 5.20 -16.92 5.87
CA ARG A 137 6.29 -16.39 5.06
C ARG A 137 7.10 -15.36 5.82
N TYR A 138 8.38 -15.29 5.50
CA TYR A 138 9.20 -14.14 5.87
C TYR A 138 8.98 -13.02 4.88
N TYR A 139 8.82 -11.80 5.40
CA TYR A 139 8.82 -10.56 4.62
C TYR A 139 9.93 -9.68 5.16
N ILE A 140 10.84 -9.25 4.29
CA ILE A 140 12.06 -8.52 4.63
C ILE A 140 12.07 -7.21 3.85
N GLY A 141 12.25 -6.09 4.52
CA GLY A 141 12.30 -4.79 3.86
C GLY A 141 11.09 -3.88 4.16
N PRO A 142 10.93 -2.79 3.38
CA PRO A 142 11.70 -2.39 2.18
C PRO A 142 13.18 -2.15 2.45
N MET A 143 14.05 -2.68 1.60
CA MET A 143 15.50 -2.52 1.69
C MET A 143 16.10 -2.20 0.31
N LYS A 144 17.19 -1.46 0.30
CA LYS A 144 17.84 -1.03 -0.93
C LYS A 144 18.78 -2.11 -1.42
N MET A 145 18.58 -2.58 -2.66
CA MET A 145 19.38 -3.66 -3.26
C MET A 145 19.81 -3.31 -4.68
N PRO A 146 20.98 -3.84 -5.13
CA PRO A 146 21.45 -3.69 -6.51
C PRO A 146 20.47 -4.30 -7.53
N LEU A 147 20.20 -3.59 -8.63
CA LEU A 147 19.27 -4.05 -9.67
C LEU A 147 19.83 -5.20 -10.53
N ASP A 148 21.12 -5.40 -10.54
CA ASP A 148 21.78 -6.48 -11.27
C ASP A 148 21.57 -7.87 -10.63
N LEU A 149 21.16 -7.92 -9.38
CA LEU A 149 20.72 -9.16 -8.73
C LEU A 149 19.38 -9.69 -9.26
N PHE A 150 18.63 -8.86 -9.98
CA PHE A 150 17.25 -9.17 -10.35
C PHE A 150 17.07 -9.20 -11.87
N GLU A 151 16.49 -10.29 -12.34
CA GLU A 151 16.06 -10.44 -13.74
C GLU A 151 14.55 -10.38 -13.84
N ARG A 152 14.07 -9.83 -14.96
CA ARG A 152 12.64 -9.85 -15.27
C ARG A 152 12.20 -11.27 -15.65
N ASN A 153 11.03 -11.63 -15.20
CA ASN A 153 10.33 -12.83 -15.69
C ASN A 153 9.13 -12.51 -16.61
N THR A 154 8.88 -11.21 -16.81
CA THR A 154 7.75 -10.69 -17.59
C THR A 154 8.27 -9.68 -18.62
N GLY A 155 7.86 -9.82 -19.86
CA GLY A 155 8.26 -8.95 -20.96
C GLY A 155 7.80 -9.46 -22.31
N PRO A 156 8.10 -8.70 -23.41
CA PRO A 156 7.74 -9.07 -24.77
C PRO A 156 8.71 -10.07 -25.42
N GLU A 157 9.89 -10.30 -24.81
CA GLU A 157 10.97 -11.09 -25.38
C GLU A 157 10.64 -12.59 -25.40
N GLU A 158 11.23 -13.33 -26.36
CA GLU A 158 11.19 -14.78 -26.35
C GLU A 158 11.92 -15.33 -25.11
N GLY A 159 11.30 -16.33 -24.45
CA GLY A 159 11.86 -16.91 -23.23
C GLY A 159 11.36 -16.28 -21.92
N MET A 160 10.65 -15.17 -21.96
CA MET A 160 9.99 -14.66 -20.76
C MET A 160 8.94 -15.64 -20.24
N LYS A 161 8.94 -15.88 -18.91
CA LYS A 161 7.96 -16.74 -18.23
C LYS A 161 6.53 -16.25 -18.46
N TYR A 162 6.34 -14.92 -18.45
CA TYR A 162 5.07 -14.26 -18.71
C TYR A 162 5.24 -13.28 -19.88
N LYS A 163 4.59 -13.59 -21.01
CA LYS A 163 4.65 -12.74 -22.20
C LYS A 163 3.67 -11.59 -22.11
N ILE A 164 4.13 -10.43 -22.50
CA ILE A 164 3.34 -9.21 -22.64
C ILE A 164 3.39 -8.74 -24.09
N ASP A 165 2.35 -8.04 -24.51
CA ASP A 165 2.23 -7.46 -25.82
C ASP A 165 3.43 -6.54 -26.16
N LYS A 166 3.98 -6.68 -27.37
CA LYS A 166 5.18 -5.96 -27.82
C LYS A 166 4.96 -4.47 -27.99
N ASP A 167 3.76 -4.06 -28.34
CA ASP A 167 3.42 -2.64 -28.54
C ASP A 167 3.07 -1.98 -27.21
N TRP A 168 2.46 -2.74 -26.30
CA TRP A 168 2.10 -2.26 -24.97
C TRP A 168 3.33 -1.99 -24.09
N TRP A 169 4.32 -2.88 -24.13
CA TRP A 169 5.47 -2.85 -23.21
C TRP A 169 6.29 -1.56 -23.25
N PRO A 170 6.80 -1.09 -24.41
CA PRO A 170 7.65 0.11 -24.45
C PRO A 170 6.90 1.37 -24.02
N ILE A 171 5.60 1.45 -24.31
CA ILE A 171 4.77 2.59 -23.89
C ILE A 171 4.69 2.67 -22.36
N HIS A 172 4.47 1.55 -21.70
CA HIS A 172 4.34 1.50 -20.25
C HIS A 172 5.69 1.65 -19.53
N VAL A 173 6.78 1.15 -20.11
CA VAL A 173 8.13 1.39 -19.61
C VAL A 173 8.45 2.89 -19.68
N ALA A 174 8.21 3.56 -20.80
CA ALA A 174 8.45 4.98 -20.96
C ALA A 174 7.61 5.84 -20.00
N ALA A 175 6.32 5.49 -19.82
CA ALA A 175 5.46 6.17 -18.86
C ALA A 175 5.97 6.03 -17.41
N LEU A 176 6.55 4.87 -17.05
CA LEU A 176 7.17 4.67 -15.74
C LEU A 176 8.50 5.41 -15.60
N GLU A 177 9.31 5.50 -16.66
CA GLU A 177 10.52 6.33 -16.65
C GLU A 177 10.20 7.80 -16.35
N ASP A 178 9.14 8.34 -16.95
CA ASP A 178 8.68 9.69 -16.70
C ASP A 178 8.11 9.86 -15.27
N SER A 179 7.40 8.85 -14.77
CA SER A 179 6.87 8.87 -13.42
C SER A 179 8.00 8.84 -12.38
N ILE A 180 9.01 8.00 -12.57
CA ILE A 180 10.19 7.89 -11.69
C ILE A 180 10.98 9.20 -11.64
N LYS A 181 11.11 9.90 -12.77
CA LYS A 181 11.78 11.22 -12.83
C LYS A 181 11.03 12.30 -12.07
N LYS A 182 9.67 12.23 -12.07
CA LYS A 182 8.80 13.22 -11.43
C LYS A 182 8.63 12.99 -9.94
N ASP A 183 8.52 11.73 -9.55
CA ASP A 183 8.30 11.34 -8.15
C ASP A 183 9.21 10.15 -7.81
N PRO A 184 10.24 10.34 -6.99
CA PRO A 184 11.13 9.26 -6.56
C PRO A 184 10.50 8.35 -5.48
N ASP A 185 9.34 8.70 -4.91
CA ASP A 185 8.66 7.90 -3.88
C ASP A 185 7.84 6.75 -4.47
N MET A 186 8.44 6.04 -5.43
CA MET A 186 7.85 4.88 -6.09
C MET A 186 7.70 3.70 -5.12
N PRO A 187 6.61 2.90 -5.25
CA PRO A 187 6.45 1.71 -4.41
C PRO A 187 7.62 0.74 -4.58
N PRO A 188 8.02 0.01 -3.53
CA PRO A 188 9.09 -0.98 -3.63
C PRO A 188 8.73 -2.09 -4.62
N LEU A 189 9.74 -2.70 -5.21
CA LEU A 189 9.61 -3.91 -6.01
C LEU A 189 9.40 -5.12 -5.10
N ILE A 190 8.69 -6.14 -5.56
CA ILE A 190 8.42 -7.35 -4.76
C ILE A 190 9.03 -8.56 -5.46
N ALA A 191 9.88 -9.29 -4.73
CA ALA A 191 10.54 -10.49 -5.25
C ALA A 191 10.52 -11.62 -4.23
N HIS A 192 10.51 -12.85 -4.74
CA HIS A 192 10.69 -14.09 -3.99
C HIS A 192 12.16 -14.47 -4.00
N TYR A 193 12.71 -14.83 -2.85
CA TYR A 193 13.98 -15.52 -2.79
C TYR A 193 13.72 -17.01 -2.70
N VAL A 194 14.13 -17.74 -3.71
CA VAL A 194 13.88 -19.17 -3.87
C VAL A 194 14.99 -19.80 -4.71
N GLU A 195 15.35 -21.04 -4.43
CA GLU A 195 16.34 -21.81 -5.21
C GLU A 195 17.65 -21.02 -5.43
N HIS A 196 18.12 -20.34 -4.38
CA HIS A 196 19.37 -19.56 -4.36
C HIS A 196 19.36 -18.26 -5.21
N GLY A 197 18.21 -17.81 -5.67
CA GLY A 197 18.06 -16.63 -6.53
C GLY A 197 16.81 -15.81 -6.25
N PHE A 198 16.60 -14.80 -7.09
CA PHE A 198 15.44 -13.90 -6.97
C PHE A 198 14.48 -14.09 -8.13
N GLU A 199 13.21 -14.32 -7.82
CA GLU A 199 12.12 -14.32 -8.79
C GLU A 199 11.27 -13.06 -8.62
N MET A 200 11.18 -12.23 -9.66
CA MET A 200 10.34 -11.01 -9.63
C MET A 200 8.86 -11.39 -9.64
N ASN A 201 8.09 -10.88 -8.68
CA ASN A 201 6.65 -11.11 -8.62
C ASN A 201 5.83 -9.84 -8.92
N ASP A 202 6.32 -8.67 -8.52
CA ASP A 202 5.73 -7.39 -8.92
C ASP A 202 6.79 -6.36 -9.26
N GLY A 203 6.48 -5.50 -10.23
CA GLY A 203 7.32 -4.41 -10.66
C GLY A 203 8.28 -4.70 -11.81
N ASN A 204 8.05 -5.75 -12.61
CA ASN A 204 8.88 -6.07 -13.78
C ASN A 204 9.07 -4.87 -14.75
N THR A 205 7.99 -4.12 -15.01
CA THR A 205 8.05 -2.91 -15.88
C THR A 205 8.85 -1.79 -15.20
N ARG A 206 8.71 -1.60 -13.88
CA ARG A 206 9.51 -0.63 -13.10
C ARG A 206 10.99 -1.02 -13.06
N LEU A 207 11.29 -2.31 -12.89
CA LEU A 207 12.66 -2.82 -12.96
C LEU A 207 13.31 -2.46 -14.30
N GLN A 208 12.58 -2.63 -15.42
CA GLN A 208 13.09 -2.22 -16.72
C GLN A 208 13.29 -0.72 -16.83
N ALA A 209 12.32 0.08 -16.37
CA ALA A 209 12.43 1.54 -16.38
C ALA A 209 13.63 2.03 -15.55
N TYR A 210 13.85 1.47 -14.36
CA TYR A 210 15.05 1.77 -13.57
C TYR A 210 16.35 1.43 -14.31
N LYS A 211 16.44 0.25 -14.93
CA LYS A 211 17.62 -0.15 -15.72
C LYS A 211 17.87 0.79 -16.89
N ASN A 212 16.83 1.19 -17.62
CA ASN A 212 16.92 2.16 -18.73
C ASN A 212 17.43 3.54 -18.26
N LEU A 213 16.99 3.96 -17.07
CA LEU A 213 17.44 5.23 -16.46
C LEU A 213 18.84 5.15 -15.85
N GLY A 214 19.51 4.01 -15.92
CA GLY A 214 20.85 3.81 -15.35
C GLY A 214 20.88 3.79 -13.81
N VAL A 215 19.72 3.64 -13.16
CA VAL A 215 19.62 3.45 -11.72
C VAL A 215 20.34 2.16 -11.34
N LYS A 216 21.13 2.18 -10.28
CA LYS A 216 21.93 1.01 -9.86
C LYS A 216 21.25 0.21 -8.75
N GLU A 217 20.47 0.85 -7.94
CA GLU A 217 19.83 0.25 -6.76
C GLU A 217 18.40 0.75 -6.63
N ALA A 218 17.49 -0.11 -6.18
CA ALA A 218 16.11 0.26 -5.84
C ALA A 218 15.66 -0.42 -4.53
N TYR A 219 14.50 -0.02 -4.03
CA TYR A 219 13.93 -0.65 -2.85
C TYR A 219 13.11 -1.88 -3.21
N PHE A 220 13.36 -2.96 -2.46
CA PHE A 220 12.70 -4.24 -2.59
C PHE A 220 12.06 -4.68 -1.27
N ILE A 221 10.96 -5.39 -1.39
CA ILE A 221 10.45 -6.26 -0.37
C ILE A 221 10.71 -7.69 -0.84
N ILE A 222 11.45 -8.45 -0.04
CA ILE A 222 11.75 -9.85 -0.33
C ILE A 222 10.85 -10.72 0.56
N TRP A 223 10.20 -11.71 -0.03
CA TRP A 223 9.48 -12.72 0.72
C TRP A 223 10.10 -14.11 0.51
N ILE A 224 10.01 -14.94 1.56
CA ILE A 224 10.64 -16.27 1.61
C ILE A 224 9.69 -17.21 2.36
N THR A 225 9.55 -18.45 1.88
CA THR A 225 8.70 -19.44 2.53
C THR A 225 9.49 -20.31 3.51
N GLU A 226 10.61 -20.86 3.04
CA GLU A 226 11.33 -21.88 3.79
C GLU A 226 12.37 -21.26 4.73
N GLN A 227 12.47 -21.81 5.95
CA GLN A 227 13.44 -21.38 6.96
C GLN A 227 14.89 -21.48 6.42
N LYS A 228 15.22 -22.53 5.70
CA LYS A 228 16.55 -22.75 5.14
C LYS A 228 16.91 -21.67 4.12
N GLU A 229 15.97 -21.27 3.27
CA GLU A 229 16.17 -20.20 2.29
C GLU A 229 16.33 -18.84 2.98
N TYR A 230 15.59 -18.61 4.07
CA TYR A 230 15.76 -17.39 4.88
C TYR A 230 17.18 -17.33 5.49
N GLU A 231 17.68 -18.41 6.07
CA GLU A 231 19.03 -18.47 6.65
C GLU A 231 20.09 -18.24 5.57
N GLU A 232 19.92 -18.83 4.40
CA GLU A 232 20.79 -18.60 3.25
C GLU A 232 20.74 -17.15 2.76
N PHE A 233 19.54 -16.57 2.62
CA PHE A 233 19.37 -15.19 2.25
C PHE A 233 20.11 -14.25 3.22
N ILE A 234 19.95 -14.45 4.53
CA ILE A 234 20.64 -13.64 5.54
C ILE A 234 22.16 -13.83 5.45
N SER A 235 22.65 -15.03 5.18
CA SER A 235 24.08 -15.29 5.02
C SER A 235 24.67 -14.57 3.80
N ARG A 236 23.95 -14.51 2.68
CA ARG A 236 24.43 -13.91 1.41
C ARG A 236 24.16 -12.41 1.28
N TYR A 237 23.01 -11.97 1.77
CA TYR A 237 22.46 -10.64 1.51
C TYR A 237 22.10 -9.87 2.78
N GLY A 238 22.46 -10.39 3.97
CA GLY A 238 22.12 -9.78 5.24
C GLY A 238 22.66 -8.36 5.42
N ASN A 239 23.74 -8.02 4.74
CA ASN A 239 24.28 -6.66 4.70
C ASN A 239 23.29 -5.63 4.10
N TYR A 240 22.45 -6.03 3.15
CA TYR A 240 21.38 -5.17 2.61
C TYR A 240 20.19 -5.09 3.55
N ALA A 241 19.96 -6.15 4.34
CA ALA A 241 18.86 -6.25 5.29
C ALA A 241 19.19 -5.62 6.65
N GLU A 242 20.39 -5.06 6.85
CA GLU A 242 20.77 -4.43 8.12
C GLU A 242 19.84 -3.28 8.45
N GLY A 243 19.14 -3.38 9.59
CA GLY A 243 18.11 -2.41 10.01
C GLY A 243 16.78 -2.49 9.26
N ALA A 244 16.63 -3.36 8.26
CA ALA A 244 15.36 -3.58 7.60
C ALA A 244 14.43 -4.42 8.50
N PRO A 245 13.14 -4.07 8.61
CA PRO A 245 12.17 -4.89 9.33
C PRO A 245 12.04 -6.29 8.72
N VAL A 246 11.97 -7.30 9.58
CA VAL A 246 11.71 -8.70 9.21
C VAL A 246 10.49 -9.17 9.99
N ILE A 247 9.50 -9.65 9.31
CA ILE A 247 8.33 -10.27 9.93
C ILE A 247 8.11 -11.68 9.37
N ARG A 248 7.53 -12.57 10.18
CA ARG A 248 7.00 -13.86 9.74
C ARG A 248 5.50 -13.89 9.99
N ARG A 249 4.72 -14.15 8.95
CA ARG A 249 3.25 -14.19 8.95
C ARG A 249 2.74 -15.39 8.16
#